data_5fb1c6f98791cea8955c349e1e1a725d
#
_entry.id   5fb1c6f98791cea8955c349e1e1a725d
#
_cell.length_a   1.000
_cell.length_b   1.000
_cell.length_c   1.000
_cell.angle_alpha   90.00
_cell.angle_beta   90.00
_cell.angle_gamma   90.00
#
_symmetry.space_group_name_H-M   'P 1'
#
loop_
_entity.id
_entity.type
_entity.pdbx_description
1 polymer ?
#
loop_
_entity_poly.entity_id
_entity_poly.type
_entity_poly.pdbx_seq_one_letter_code
_entity_poly.pdbx_strand_id
1 'polypeptide(L)'
;MPRGSAAPPRRARPDDVNGFPVVLQVVRIGIVVVLALGAIVALTHSAVRAGRLGAFGPWPRFVRRLSDPVVRPLERRVTRFGGNPQDAPLWLLGIIVLGGLLLLTLAGWAGRTALRLRYLADAGPAAWFATALGLVFVTLRIALIVRVISSWFGISPYRRWMRPVFRLTDWMIVPLRRVLPTFGPFDLSPVVAYLLLSWLIEPLVMKGLAPYP
;
A
#
# COMPACT_ATOMS: atom_id res chain seq x y z
N MET A 1 39.02 46.12 -16.22
CA MET A 1 38.10 44.97 -16.36
C MET A 1 37.73 44.47 -14.96
N PRO A 2 36.49 44.68 -14.49
CA PRO A 2 36.06 44.21 -13.16
C PRO A 2 35.71 42.71 -13.26
N ARG A 3 36.33 41.90 -12.41
CA ARG A 3 36.02 40.49 -12.21
C ARG A 3 34.63 40.37 -11.58
N GLY A 4 33.68 39.79 -12.32
CA GLY A 4 32.37 39.46 -11.82
C GLY A 4 32.48 38.43 -10.69
N SER A 5 32.12 38.86 -9.47
CA SER A 5 31.95 38.00 -8.32
C SER A 5 30.73 37.10 -8.54
N ALA A 6 30.97 35.87 -8.92
CA ALA A 6 29.92 34.85 -8.92
C ALA A 6 29.44 34.63 -7.47
N ALA A 7 28.17 34.92 -7.20
CA ALA A 7 27.56 34.66 -5.90
C ALA A 7 27.65 33.14 -5.60
N PRO A 8 28.04 32.76 -4.36
CA PRO A 8 28.12 31.36 -3.99
C PRO A 8 26.74 30.69 -4.11
N PRO A 9 26.67 29.42 -4.53
CA PRO A 9 25.42 28.72 -4.62
C PRO A 9 24.70 28.70 -3.26
N ARG A 10 23.44 29.10 -3.24
CA ARG A 10 22.60 29.04 -2.03
C ARG A 10 22.66 27.64 -1.45
N ARG A 11 23.33 27.47 -0.34
CA ARG A 11 23.27 26.26 0.47
C ARG A 11 21.79 26.02 0.85
N ALA A 12 21.20 24.91 0.42
CA ALA A 12 19.87 24.52 0.86
C ALA A 12 19.84 24.54 2.38
N ARG A 13 18.82 25.18 2.95
CA ARG A 13 18.64 25.20 4.42
C ARG A 13 18.48 23.76 4.92
N PRO A 14 19.13 23.39 6.04
CA PRO A 14 19.01 22.03 6.63
C PRO A 14 17.55 21.65 6.93
N ASP A 15 16.69 22.63 7.12
CA ASP A 15 15.27 22.45 7.48
C ASP A 15 14.43 21.86 6.36
N ASP A 16 14.78 22.11 5.09
CA ASP A 16 14.05 21.59 3.93
C ASP A 16 14.27 20.09 3.69
N VAL A 17 15.36 19.52 4.22
CA VAL A 17 15.74 18.11 4.03
C VAL A 17 15.08 17.22 5.09
N ASN A 18 14.77 17.76 6.27
CA ASN A 18 14.26 17.01 7.41
C ASN A 18 12.74 16.88 7.44
N GLY A 19 12.00 17.70 6.71
CA GLY A 19 10.53 17.69 6.73
C GLY A 19 9.92 16.42 6.12
N PHE A 20 10.49 15.91 5.03
CA PHE A 20 9.93 14.77 4.33
C PHE A 20 9.96 13.43 5.11
N PRO A 21 11.08 13.01 5.73
CA PRO A 21 11.09 11.81 6.57
C PRO A 21 10.14 11.92 7.77
N VAL A 22 9.97 13.12 8.36
CA VAL A 22 9.02 13.35 9.44
C VAL A 22 7.58 13.14 8.96
N VAL A 23 7.22 13.71 7.81
CA VAL A 23 5.87 13.50 7.21
C VAL A 23 5.61 12.02 6.93
N LEU A 24 6.56 11.30 6.34
CA LEU A 24 6.43 9.85 6.11
C LEU A 24 6.26 9.07 7.42
N GLN A 25 6.98 9.46 8.47
CA GLN A 25 6.88 8.82 9.78
C GLN A 25 5.50 9.06 10.40
N VAL A 26 4.97 10.28 10.34
CA VAL A 26 3.62 10.60 10.82
C VAL A 26 2.56 9.81 10.05
N VAL A 27 2.66 9.75 8.73
CA VAL A 27 1.75 8.94 7.90
C VAL A 27 1.83 7.46 8.28
N ARG A 28 3.03 6.92 8.47
CA ARG A 28 3.24 5.52 8.87
C ARG A 28 2.59 5.23 10.23
N ILE A 29 2.82 6.10 11.23
CA ILE A 29 2.20 5.97 12.56
C ILE A 29 0.68 6.03 12.44
N GLY A 30 0.13 6.98 11.69
CA GLY A 30 -1.30 7.11 11.44
C GLY A 30 -1.91 5.84 10.86
N ILE A 31 -1.27 5.23 9.86
CA ILE A 31 -1.71 3.97 9.25
C ILE A 31 -1.68 2.83 10.27
N VAL A 32 -0.63 2.71 11.09
CA VAL A 32 -0.52 1.68 12.13
C VAL A 32 -1.63 1.83 13.17
N VAL A 33 -1.94 3.06 13.60
CA VAL A 33 -3.04 3.33 14.55
C VAL A 33 -4.39 2.93 13.94
N VAL A 34 -4.66 3.31 12.70
CA VAL A 34 -5.91 2.96 12.00
C VAL A 34 -6.02 1.44 11.80
N LEU A 35 -4.90 0.75 11.48
CA LEU A 35 -4.84 -0.70 11.40
C LEU A 35 -5.15 -1.37 12.74
N ALA A 36 -4.55 -0.89 13.84
CA ALA A 36 -4.82 -1.42 15.18
C ALA A 36 -6.30 -1.26 15.56
N LEU A 37 -6.88 -0.10 15.29
CA LEU A 37 -8.31 0.13 15.54
C LEU A 37 -9.19 -0.80 14.67
N GLY A 38 -8.90 -0.95 13.39
CA GLY A 38 -9.60 -1.87 12.50
C GLY A 38 -9.50 -3.33 12.95
N ALA A 39 -8.32 -3.75 13.42
CA ALA A 39 -8.09 -5.08 13.97
C ALA A 39 -8.91 -5.31 15.26
N ILE A 40 -8.96 -4.34 16.16
CA ILE A 40 -9.78 -4.42 17.37
C ILE A 40 -11.25 -4.61 17.02
N VAL A 41 -11.78 -3.86 16.05
CA VAL A 41 -13.15 -4.00 15.56
C VAL A 41 -13.39 -5.40 15.00
N ALA A 42 -12.53 -5.86 14.08
CA ALA A 42 -12.65 -7.17 13.44
C ALA A 42 -12.57 -8.33 14.44
N LEU A 43 -11.62 -8.26 15.39
CA LEU A 43 -11.45 -9.27 16.43
C LEU A 43 -12.63 -9.29 17.41
N THR A 44 -13.17 -8.12 17.80
CA THR A 44 -14.35 -8.04 18.65
C THR A 44 -15.56 -8.69 17.98
N HIS A 45 -15.80 -8.38 16.70
CA HIS A 45 -16.91 -8.99 15.94
C HIS A 45 -16.72 -10.49 15.77
N SER A 46 -15.50 -10.98 15.52
CA SER A 46 -15.20 -12.41 15.41
C SER A 46 -15.36 -13.14 16.74
N ALA A 47 -14.95 -12.54 17.86
CA ALA A 47 -15.10 -13.10 19.19
C ALA A 47 -16.58 -13.18 19.64
N VAL A 48 -17.39 -12.19 19.28
CA VAL A 48 -18.85 -12.25 19.50
C VAL A 48 -19.49 -13.35 18.66
N ARG A 49 -19.10 -13.52 17.40
CA ARG A 49 -19.60 -14.62 16.54
C ARG A 49 -19.20 -16.01 17.06
N ALA A 50 -17.99 -16.12 17.59
CA ALA A 50 -17.50 -17.38 18.19
C ALA A 50 -18.11 -17.68 19.57
N GLY A 51 -19.04 -16.86 20.08
CA GLY A 51 -19.65 -17.03 21.39
C GLY A 51 -18.70 -16.74 22.57
N ARG A 52 -17.48 -16.25 22.31
CA ARG A 52 -16.48 -15.97 23.34
C ARG A 52 -16.77 -14.66 24.11
N LEU A 53 -17.53 -13.76 23.51
CA LEU A 53 -17.96 -12.49 24.11
C LEU A 53 -19.47 -12.36 24.00
N GLY A 54 -20.13 -11.99 25.11
CA GLY A 54 -21.58 -11.72 25.13
C GLY A 54 -21.90 -10.51 24.24
N ALA A 55 -22.80 -10.68 23.27
CA ALA A 55 -23.16 -9.66 22.28
C ALA A 55 -23.64 -8.33 22.91
N PHE A 56 -24.19 -8.38 24.12
CA PHE A 56 -24.73 -7.24 24.87
C PHE A 56 -23.80 -6.72 25.98
N GLY A 57 -22.56 -7.23 26.05
CA GLY A 57 -21.55 -6.77 26.99
C GLY A 57 -21.18 -5.29 26.81
N PRO A 58 -20.58 -4.62 27.83
CA PRO A 58 -20.19 -3.22 27.73
C PRO A 58 -19.16 -2.97 26.63
N TRP A 59 -18.20 -3.87 26.47
CA TRP A 59 -17.13 -3.77 25.46
C TRP A 59 -17.66 -3.86 24.01
N PRO A 60 -18.41 -4.89 23.58
CA PRO A 60 -18.97 -4.93 22.24
C PRO A 60 -19.91 -3.77 21.93
N ARG A 61 -20.66 -3.26 22.91
CA ARG A 61 -21.50 -2.06 22.72
C ARG A 61 -20.66 -0.82 22.44
N PHE A 62 -19.59 -0.62 23.19
CA PHE A 62 -18.67 0.50 22.96
C PHE A 62 -18.02 0.44 21.58
N VAL A 63 -17.46 -0.72 21.22
CA VAL A 63 -16.83 -0.93 19.91
C VAL A 63 -17.83 -0.69 18.77
N ARG A 64 -19.04 -1.24 18.85
CA ARG A 64 -20.10 -1.01 17.85
C ARG A 64 -20.45 0.46 17.72
N ARG A 65 -20.65 1.16 18.83
CA ARG A 65 -20.99 2.59 18.81
C ARG A 65 -19.95 3.43 18.05
N LEU A 66 -18.67 3.06 18.16
CA LEU A 66 -17.57 3.74 17.47
C LEU A 66 -17.45 3.31 16.00
N SER A 67 -17.65 2.01 15.71
CA SER A 67 -17.42 1.44 14.37
C SER A 67 -18.65 1.52 13.47
N ASP A 68 -19.87 1.54 14.01
CA ASP A 68 -21.12 1.56 13.24
C ASP A 68 -21.18 2.62 12.13
N PRO A 69 -20.73 3.88 12.36
CA PRO A 69 -20.77 4.89 11.31
C PRO A 69 -19.99 4.51 10.05
N VAL A 70 -18.93 3.70 10.23
CA VAL A 70 -18.04 3.25 9.14
C VAL A 70 -18.45 1.87 8.61
N VAL A 71 -18.86 0.97 9.49
CA VAL A 71 -19.18 -0.43 9.15
C VAL A 71 -20.53 -0.52 8.43
N ARG A 72 -21.56 0.20 8.88
CA ARG A 72 -22.91 0.15 8.25
C ARG A 72 -22.94 0.52 6.75
N PRO A 73 -22.32 1.62 6.29
CA PRO A 73 -22.28 1.90 4.86
C PRO A 73 -21.51 0.84 4.07
N LEU A 74 -20.51 0.21 4.70
CA LEU A 74 -19.74 -0.87 4.09
C LEU A 74 -20.57 -2.16 3.96
N GLU A 75 -21.34 -2.54 4.99
CA GLU A 75 -22.28 -3.67 4.95
C GLU A 75 -23.25 -3.56 3.78
N ARG A 76 -23.83 -2.37 3.57
CA ARG A 76 -24.73 -2.12 2.43
C ARG A 76 -24.02 -2.29 1.06
N ARG A 77 -22.75 -1.98 0.96
CA ARG A 77 -21.95 -2.18 -0.27
C ARG A 77 -21.59 -3.64 -0.45
N VAL A 78 -21.13 -4.30 0.60
CA VAL A 78 -20.76 -5.73 0.58
C VAL A 78 -21.97 -6.59 0.13
N THR A 79 -23.17 -6.33 0.65
CA THR A 79 -24.40 -7.01 0.23
C THR A 79 -24.74 -6.78 -1.24
N ARG A 80 -24.53 -5.57 -1.77
CA ARG A 80 -24.73 -5.29 -3.21
C ARG A 80 -23.82 -6.09 -4.12
N PHE A 81 -22.64 -6.48 -3.63
CA PHE A 81 -21.66 -7.31 -4.37
C PHE A 81 -21.81 -8.81 -4.07
N GLY A 82 -22.90 -9.25 -3.41
CA GLY A 82 -23.16 -10.65 -3.10
C GLY A 82 -22.34 -11.21 -1.92
N GLY A 83 -21.66 -10.34 -1.16
CA GLY A 83 -20.93 -10.74 0.04
C GLY A 83 -21.82 -10.81 1.28
N ASN A 84 -21.37 -11.57 2.30
CA ASN A 84 -22.07 -11.67 3.57
C ASN A 84 -21.84 -10.37 4.38
N PRO A 85 -22.90 -9.66 4.84
CA PRO A 85 -22.77 -8.45 5.65
C PRO A 85 -22.00 -8.69 6.96
N GLN A 86 -22.03 -9.91 7.47
CA GLN A 86 -21.28 -10.28 8.69
C GLN A 86 -19.77 -10.18 8.53
N ASP A 87 -19.26 -10.18 7.30
CA ASP A 87 -17.83 -10.07 7.00
C ASP A 87 -17.37 -8.61 6.78
N ALA A 88 -18.28 -7.64 6.89
CA ALA A 88 -17.97 -6.22 6.72
C ALA A 88 -16.78 -5.73 7.57
N PRO A 89 -16.58 -6.15 8.84
CA PRO A 89 -15.39 -5.77 9.62
C PRO A 89 -14.09 -6.31 9.04
N LEU A 90 -14.09 -7.49 8.41
CA LEU A 90 -12.93 -8.05 7.72
C LEU A 90 -12.65 -7.28 6.41
N TRP A 91 -13.70 -6.91 5.69
CA TRP A 91 -13.59 -6.03 4.52
C TRP A 91 -13.02 -4.67 4.88
N LEU A 92 -13.47 -4.10 6.01
CA LEU A 92 -12.93 -2.84 6.53
C LEU A 92 -11.43 -2.96 6.81
N LEU A 93 -11.01 -4.00 7.51
CA LEU A 93 -9.61 -4.25 7.79
C LEU A 93 -8.79 -4.37 6.49
N GLY A 94 -9.29 -5.11 5.52
CA GLY A 94 -8.65 -5.25 4.23
C GLY A 94 -8.51 -3.93 3.47
N ILE A 95 -9.54 -3.09 3.47
CA ILE A 95 -9.50 -1.76 2.83
C ILE A 95 -8.46 -0.88 3.53
N ILE A 96 -8.37 -0.92 4.87
CA ILE A 96 -7.38 -0.17 5.64
C ILE A 96 -5.96 -0.64 5.31
N VAL A 97 -5.72 -1.95 5.28
CA VAL A 97 -4.40 -2.52 4.91
C VAL A 97 -4.00 -2.09 3.51
N LEU A 98 -4.86 -2.32 2.53
CA LEU A 98 -4.55 -2.04 1.12
C LEU A 98 -4.45 -0.54 0.84
N GLY A 99 -5.36 0.25 1.40
CA GLY A 99 -5.32 1.71 1.28
C GLY A 99 -4.07 2.28 1.94
N GLY A 100 -3.69 1.76 3.10
CA GLY A 100 -2.45 2.13 3.80
C GLY A 100 -1.20 1.78 3.00
N LEU A 101 -1.13 0.56 2.45
CA LEU A 101 -0.02 0.14 1.57
C LEU A 101 0.07 1.01 0.31
N LEU A 102 -1.06 1.33 -0.31
CA LEU A 102 -1.12 2.21 -1.47
C LEU A 102 -0.63 3.61 -1.12
N LEU A 103 -1.12 4.18 -0.02
CA LEU A 103 -0.73 5.51 0.44
C LEU A 103 0.77 5.58 0.74
N LEU A 104 1.32 4.60 1.47
CA LEU A 104 2.76 4.54 1.75
C LEU A 104 3.59 4.37 0.48
N THR A 105 3.12 3.58 -0.48
CA THR A 105 3.80 3.38 -1.76
C THR A 105 3.85 4.69 -2.55
N LEU A 106 2.72 5.38 -2.67
CA LEU A 106 2.62 6.65 -3.41
C LEU A 106 3.41 7.76 -2.72
N ALA A 107 3.27 7.91 -1.40
CA ALA A 107 4.00 8.92 -0.63
C ALA A 107 5.51 8.69 -0.70
N GLY A 108 5.96 7.44 -0.50
CA GLY A 108 7.37 7.09 -0.61
C GLY A 108 7.93 7.28 -2.02
N TRP A 109 7.15 6.98 -3.05
CA TRP A 109 7.52 7.24 -4.44
C TRP A 109 7.62 8.74 -4.72
N ALA A 110 6.59 9.52 -4.37
CA ALA A 110 6.55 10.95 -4.62
C ALA A 110 7.76 11.67 -3.99
N GLY A 111 8.09 11.33 -2.74
CA GLY A 111 9.23 11.92 -2.06
C GLY A 111 10.58 11.55 -2.67
N ARG A 112 10.78 10.26 -2.98
CA ARG A 112 12.01 9.84 -3.67
C ARG A 112 12.15 10.49 -5.04
N THR A 113 11.05 10.63 -5.78
CA THR A 113 11.05 11.28 -7.10
C THR A 113 11.32 12.77 -6.96
N ALA A 114 10.72 13.46 -5.99
CA ALA A 114 10.99 14.87 -5.73
C ALA A 114 12.45 15.15 -5.36
N LEU A 115 13.05 14.29 -4.53
CA LEU A 115 14.48 14.37 -4.20
C LEU A 115 15.36 14.09 -5.42
N ARG A 116 15.04 13.08 -6.21
CA ARG A 116 15.79 12.73 -7.43
C ARG A 116 15.74 13.81 -8.50
N LEU A 117 14.57 14.44 -8.70
CA LEU A 117 14.43 15.53 -9.68
C LEU A 117 15.35 16.72 -9.40
N ARG A 118 15.67 16.98 -8.12
CA ARG A 118 16.64 18.03 -7.75
C ARG A 118 18.07 17.72 -8.20
N TYR A 119 18.42 16.44 -8.33
CA TYR A 119 19.77 15.99 -8.69
C TYR A 119 19.87 15.48 -10.15
N LEU A 120 18.75 15.33 -10.85
CA LEU A 120 18.72 14.74 -12.20
C LEU A 120 19.37 15.66 -13.25
N ALA A 121 19.37 16.98 -13.03
CA ALA A 121 20.00 17.92 -13.96
C ALA A 121 21.52 17.67 -14.12
N ASP A 122 22.16 17.23 -13.02
CA ASP A 122 23.61 16.95 -12.98
C ASP A 122 23.94 15.46 -12.98
N ALA A 123 22.89 14.60 -13.10
CA ALA A 123 23.02 13.17 -12.94
C ALA A 123 23.30 12.45 -14.29
N GLY A 124 24.28 11.58 -14.29
CA GLY A 124 24.62 10.77 -15.45
C GLY A 124 23.52 9.74 -15.85
N PRO A 125 23.70 9.01 -16.97
CA PRO A 125 22.71 8.07 -17.51
C PRO A 125 22.25 6.99 -16.52
N ALA A 126 23.11 6.58 -15.58
CA ALA A 126 22.79 5.61 -14.55
C ALA A 126 21.66 6.06 -13.62
N ALA A 127 21.59 7.36 -13.28
CA ALA A 127 20.54 7.90 -12.44
C ALA A 127 19.18 7.95 -13.15
N TRP A 128 19.17 8.22 -14.44
CA TRP A 128 17.97 8.14 -15.27
C TRP A 128 17.45 6.70 -15.35
N PHE A 129 18.36 5.73 -15.57
CA PHE A 129 18.00 4.31 -15.58
C PHE A 129 17.44 3.85 -14.24
N ALA A 130 18.05 4.20 -13.11
CA ALA A 130 17.57 3.87 -11.77
C ALA A 130 16.19 4.51 -11.49
N THR A 131 15.95 5.72 -12.01
CA THR A 131 14.64 6.40 -11.88
C THR A 131 13.57 5.69 -12.70
N ALA A 132 13.85 5.32 -13.94
CA ALA A 132 12.94 4.57 -14.79
C ALA A 132 12.59 3.20 -14.18
N LEU A 133 13.59 2.50 -13.64
CA LEU A 133 13.38 1.22 -12.96
C LEU A 133 12.53 1.38 -11.70
N GLY A 134 12.72 2.45 -10.92
CA GLY A 134 11.86 2.79 -9.78
C GLY A 134 10.39 3.00 -10.18
N LEU A 135 10.14 3.63 -11.34
CA LEU A 135 8.78 3.76 -11.89
C LEU A 135 8.17 2.39 -12.22
N VAL A 136 8.95 1.47 -12.78
CA VAL A 136 8.49 0.10 -13.06
C VAL A 136 8.06 -0.59 -11.76
N PHE A 137 8.88 -0.54 -10.70
CA PHE A 137 8.53 -1.13 -9.41
C PHE A 137 7.27 -0.52 -8.79
N VAL A 138 7.11 0.79 -8.85
CA VAL A 138 5.88 1.47 -8.37
C VAL A 138 4.66 1.01 -9.17
N THR A 139 4.76 0.93 -10.49
CA THR A 139 3.67 0.48 -11.36
C THR A 139 3.27 -0.95 -11.03
N LEU A 140 4.23 -1.86 -10.83
CA LEU A 140 3.97 -3.24 -10.43
C LEU A 140 3.27 -3.32 -9.07
N ARG A 141 3.70 -2.54 -8.08
CA ARG A 141 3.05 -2.49 -6.76
C ARG A 141 1.62 -2.00 -6.83
N ILE A 142 1.37 -0.93 -7.58
CA ILE A 142 0.00 -0.42 -7.79
C ILE A 142 -0.85 -1.48 -8.49
N ALA A 143 -0.31 -2.14 -9.52
CA ALA A 143 -1.02 -3.19 -10.24
C ALA A 143 -1.37 -4.38 -9.31
N LEU A 144 -0.47 -4.79 -8.42
CA LEU A 144 -0.72 -5.84 -7.42
C LEU A 144 -1.83 -5.43 -6.45
N ILE A 145 -1.81 -4.20 -5.93
CA ILE A 145 -2.86 -3.69 -5.03
C ILE A 145 -4.21 -3.64 -5.75
N VAL A 146 -4.26 -3.12 -6.97
CA VAL A 146 -5.49 -3.10 -7.78
C VAL A 146 -6.02 -4.51 -8.00
N ARG A 147 -5.15 -5.50 -8.21
CA ARG A 147 -5.54 -6.90 -8.40
C ARG A 147 -6.14 -7.50 -7.13
N VAL A 148 -5.56 -7.24 -5.94
CA VAL A 148 -6.17 -7.66 -4.67
C VAL A 148 -7.56 -7.07 -4.51
N ILE A 149 -7.68 -5.76 -4.69
CA ILE A 149 -8.96 -5.05 -4.59
C ILE A 149 -9.96 -5.63 -5.59
N SER A 150 -9.56 -5.85 -6.85
CA SER A 150 -10.44 -6.41 -7.87
C SER A 150 -10.95 -7.81 -7.54
N SER A 151 -10.09 -8.65 -6.95
CA SER A 151 -10.47 -10.00 -6.49
C SER A 151 -11.54 -9.94 -5.39
N TRP A 152 -11.40 -9.01 -4.46
CA TRP A 152 -12.34 -8.87 -3.34
C TRP A 152 -13.71 -8.30 -3.77
N PHE A 153 -13.72 -7.41 -4.73
CA PHE A 153 -14.95 -6.81 -5.25
C PHE A 153 -15.55 -7.60 -6.43
N GLY A 154 -15.05 -8.79 -6.72
CA GLY A 154 -15.55 -9.62 -7.82
C GLY A 154 -15.44 -8.94 -9.19
N ILE A 155 -14.49 -8.01 -9.36
CA ILE A 155 -14.29 -7.31 -10.63
C ILE A 155 -13.70 -8.30 -11.62
N SER A 156 -14.44 -8.56 -12.70
CA SER A 156 -14.02 -9.51 -13.72
C SER A 156 -12.67 -9.15 -14.36
N PRO A 157 -11.72 -10.10 -14.47
CA PRO A 157 -10.43 -9.91 -15.12
C PRO A 157 -10.57 -9.60 -16.63
N TYR A 158 -11.73 -9.92 -17.22
CA TYR A 158 -11.99 -9.70 -18.65
C TYR A 158 -12.35 -8.26 -19.02
N ARG A 159 -12.54 -7.36 -18.04
CA ARG A 159 -12.75 -5.94 -18.33
C ARG A 159 -11.53 -5.35 -19.03
N ARG A 160 -11.75 -4.57 -20.10
CA ARG A 160 -10.67 -4.01 -20.94
C ARG A 160 -9.60 -3.26 -20.15
N TRP A 161 -10.00 -2.49 -19.15
CA TRP A 161 -9.08 -1.72 -18.31
C TRP A 161 -8.29 -2.58 -17.28
N MET A 162 -8.77 -3.77 -16.95
CA MET A 162 -8.07 -4.69 -16.05
C MET A 162 -7.01 -5.55 -16.76
N ARG A 163 -7.12 -5.74 -18.06
CA ARG A 163 -6.19 -6.58 -18.83
C ARG A 163 -4.71 -6.19 -18.64
N PRO A 164 -4.31 -4.89 -18.71
CA PRO A 164 -2.91 -4.52 -18.48
C PRO A 164 -2.44 -4.87 -17.05
N VAL A 165 -3.30 -4.69 -16.04
CA VAL A 165 -2.97 -5.03 -14.65
C VAL A 165 -2.66 -6.52 -14.52
N PHE A 166 -3.50 -7.38 -15.11
CA PHE A 166 -3.31 -8.83 -15.10
C PHE A 166 -2.04 -9.23 -15.86
N ARG A 167 -1.83 -8.72 -17.08
CA ARG A 167 -0.63 -9.02 -17.87
C ARG A 167 0.66 -8.64 -17.16
N LEU A 168 0.68 -7.48 -16.48
CA LEU A 168 1.85 -7.01 -15.73
C LEU A 168 2.15 -7.86 -14.50
N THR A 169 1.17 -8.53 -13.92
CA THR A 169 1.32 -9.23 -12.63
C THR A 169 1.24 -10.75 -12.74
N ASP A 170 0.69 -11.32 -13.83
CA ASP A 170 0.47 -12.76 -13.98
C ASP A 170 1.76 -13.58 -13.91
N TRP A 171 2.84 -13.08 -14.49
CA TRP A 171 4.14 -13.76 -14.46
C TRP A 171 4.66 -14.01 -13.04
N MET A 172 4.27 -13.16 -12.09
CA MET A 172 4.66 -13.27 -10.68
C MET A 172 3.61 -14.05 -9.87
N ILE A 173 2.32 -13.82 -10.13
CA ILE A 173 1.23 -14.40 -9.33
C ILE A 173 0.98 -15.85 -9.71
N VAL A 174 1.07 -16.23 -10.99
CA VAL A 174 0.80 -17.61 -11.42
C VAL A 174 1.70 -18.64 -10.72
N PRO A 175 3.04 -18.45 -10.61
CA PRO A 175 3.87 -19.38 -9.86
C PRO A 175 3.54 -19.39 -8.36
N LEU A 176 3.23 -18.22 -7.77
CA LEU A 176 2.88 -18.12 -6.35
C LEU A 176 1.58 -18.87 -5.99
N ARG A 177 0.57 -18.83 -6.85
CA ARG A 177 -0.67 -19.58 -6.68
C ARG A 177 -0.48 -21.10 -6.65
N ARG A 178 0.59 -21.61 -7.25
CA ARG A 178 0.89 -23.05 -7.22
C ARG A 178 1.45 -23.51 -5.86
N VAL A 179 2.05 -22.58 -5.12
CA VAL A 179 2.72 -22.85 -3.84
C VAL A 179 1.83 -22.46 -2.67
N LEU A 180 1.04 -21.40 -2.81
CA LEU A 180 0.22 -20.86 -1.73
C LEU A 180 -1.18 -21.51 -1.72
N PRO A 181 -1.66 -21.99 -0.55
CA PRO A 181 -3.02 -22.43 -0.41
C PRO A 181 -4.00 -21.26 -0.56
N THR A 182 -5.16 -21.51 -1.16
CA THR A 182 -6.26 -20.55 -1.22
C THR A 182 -7.03 -20.56 0.09
N PHE A 183 -7.21 -19.42 0.72
CA PHE A 183 -8.02 -19.28 1.94
C PHE A 183 -9.45 -18.84 1.57
N GLY A 184 -10.28 -19.80 1.18
CA GLY A 184 -11.65 -19.53 0.78
C GLY A 184 -11.73 -18.58 -0.44
N PRO A 185 -12.54 -17.51 -0.39
CA PRO A 185 -12.70 -16.59 -1.51
C PRO A 185 -11.51 -15.61 -1.67
N PHE A 186 -10.56 -15.60 -0.73
CA PHE A 186 -9.46 -14.66 -0.72
C PHE A 186 -8.19 -15.25 -1.34
N ASP A 187 -7.69 -14.60 -2.39
CA ASP A 187 -6.40 -14.90 -3.00
C ASP A 187 -5.30 -14.06 -2.32
N LEU A 188 -4.47 -14.71 -1.50
CA LEU A 188 -3.35 -14.06 -0.83
C LEU A 188 -2.10 -13.93 -1.73
N SER A 189 -2.08 -14.58 -2.89
CA SER A 189 -0.93 -14.57 -3.79
C SER A 189 -0.49 -13.16 -4.21
N PRO A 190 -1.39 -12.21 -4.52
CA PRO A 190 -0.98 -10.84 -4.83
C PRO A 190 -0.38 -10.09 -3.64
N VAL A 191 -0.81 -10.40 -2.41
CA VAL A 191 -0.26 -9.79 -1.18
C VAL A 191 1.17 -10.29 -0.96
N VAL A 192 1.39 -11.60 -1.09
CA VAL A 192 2.72 -12.21 -0.97
C VAL A 192 3.63 -11.69 -2.08
N ALA A 193 3.12 -11.58 -3.33
CA ALA A 193 3.85 -10.98 -4.43
C ALA A 193 4.28 -9.54 -4.14
N TYR A 194 3.39 -8.73 -3.55
CA TYR A 194 3.70 -7.36 -3.13
C TYR A 194 4.82 -7.31 -2.09
N LEU A 195 4.78 -8.18 -1.09
CA LEU A 195 5.81 -8.25 -0.05
C LEU A 195 7.16 -8.69 -0.62
N LEU A 196 7.17 -9.74 -1.46
CA LEU A 196 8.38 -10.21 -2.14
C LEU A 196 8.98 -9.11 -3.03
N LEU A 197 8.15 -8.41 -3.80
CA LEU A 197 8.59 -7.32 -4.66
C LEU A 197 9.21 -6.19 -3.84
N SER A 198 8.54 -5.79 -2.74
CA SER A 198 8.91 -4.61 -1.95
C SER A 198 10.09 -4.85 -1.00
N TRP A 199 10.20 -6.05 -0.44
CA TRP A 199 11.20 -6.34 0.59
C TRP A 199 12.41 -7.12 0.08
N LEU A 200 12.25 -7.86 -1.01
CA LEU A 200 13.32 -8.70 -1.53
C LEU A 200 13.82 -8.19 -2.90
N ILE A 201 12.95 -8.14 -3.89
CA ILE A 201 13.37 -7.91 -5.29
C ILE A 201 13.85 -6.47 -5.50
N GLU A 202 13.06 -5.47 -5.12
CA GLU A 202 13.40 -4.06 -5.31
C GLU A 202 14.68 -3.66 -4.56
N PRO A 203 14.87 -3.98 -3.25
CA PRO A 203 16.11 -3.65 -2.56
C PRO A 203 17.35 -4.34 -3.15
N LEU A 204 17.22 -5.60 -3.60
CA LEU A 204 18.33 -6.30 -4.23
C LEU A 204 18.75 -5.65 -5.55
N VAL A 205 17.78 -5.35 -6.40
CA VAL A 205 18.03 -4.73 -7.71
C VAL A 205 18.58 -3.31 -7.55
N MET A 206 17.99 -2.51 -6.64
CA MET A 206 18.42 -1.14 -6.41
C MET A 206 19.82 -1.07 -5.77
N LYS A 207 20.18 -2.00 -4.88
CA LYS A 207 21.53 -2.11 -4.34
C LYS A 207 22.55 -2.49 -5.38
N GLY A 208 22.22 -3.39 -6.32
CA GLY A 208 23.09 -3.78 -7.41
C GLY A 208 23.37 -2.66 -8.43
N LEU A 209 22.52 -1.62 -8.46
CA LEU A 209 22.66 -0.45 -9.34
C LEU A 209 23.33 0.75 -8.65
N ALA A 210 23.41 0.75 -7.32
CA ALA A 210 24.16 1.78 -6.60
C ALA A 210 25.66 1.56 -6.92
N PRO A 211 26.37 2.57 -7.47
CA PRO A 211 27.80 2.48 -7.54
C PRO A 211 28.33 2.24 -6.12
N TYR A 212 29.17 1.24 -5.95
CA TYR A 212 29.88 0.99 -4.70
C TYR A 212 30.52 2.29 -4.21
N PRO A 213 30.39 2.61 -2.89
CA PRO A 213 31.04 3.80 -2.33
C PRO A 213 32.52 3.77 -2.50
#